data_0c465321af92e25a5b3e3c289ee840ba
#
_entry.id   0c465321af92e25a5b3e3c289ee840ba
#
_cell.length_a   1.000
_cell.length_b   1.000
_cell.length_c   1.000
_cell.angle_alpha   90.00
_cell.angle_beta   90.00
_cell.angle_gamma   90.00
#
_symmetry.space_group_name_H-M   'P 1'
#
loop_
_entity.id
_entity.type
_entity.pdbx_description
1 polymer ?
#
loop_
_entity_poly.entity_id
_entity_poly.type
_entity_poly.pdbx_seq_one_letter_code
_entity_poly.pdbx_strand_id
1 'polypeptide(L)'
;MITGEIKNRIDSIWDTFWTGGITNSITILEQMTYLFFMKMLDDAQRTKEANANAWGTAIKDPTFKDGMWHNPETDKDVPYEQLRWSVFRNLEAEAMYRTISKDVFVFIKNLGEGKESAYSRFMANATFLIQSPRTLTKIVEGINALDMNNRDTMGDVYEYVLGKMAASGNNGQFRTPRHIIRMMVELMQPTLKDTICDPAMGSAGFIVESAKYIQQHYKSELLKKENSEHYKSGMLHGFDTDATMLRIGAMNLMLHGVDNP
;
A
#
# COMPACT_ATOMS: atom_id res chain seq x y z
N MET A 1 4.27 -16.06 -8.33
CA MET A 1 5.36 -15.50 -9.20
C MET A 1 4.71 -14.73 -10.33
N ILE A 2 5.12 -13.48 -10.54
CA ILE A 2 4.53 -12.58 -11.55
C ILE A 2 4.75 -13.15 -12.96
N THR A 3 3.69 -13.19 -13.78
CA THR A 3 3.76 -13.61 -15.18
C THR A 3 4.47 -12.57 -16.05
N GLY A 4 4.96 -12.96 -17.24
CA GLY A 4 5.67 -12.04 -18.14
C GLY A 4 4.87 -10.81 -18.53
N GLU A 5 3.54 -10.93 -18.68
CA GLU A 5 2.66 -9.80 -19.03
C GLU A 5 2.57 -8.77 -17.89
N ILE A 6 2.34 -9.21 -16.65
CA ILE A 6 2.30 -8.31 -15.48
C ILE A 6 3.65 -7.62 -15.32
N LYS A 7 4.75 -8.36 -15.47
CA LYS A 7 6.10 -7.80 -15.43
C LYS A 7 6.27 -6.67 -16.46
N ASN A 8 5.93 -6.91 -17.72
CA ASN A 8 6.06 -5.91 -18.80
C ASN A 8 5.21 -4.65 -18.52
N ARG A 9 4.01 -4.83 -17.96
CA ARG A 9 3.15 -3.69 -17.58
C ARG A 9 3.79 -2.85 -16.46
N ILE A 10 4.35 -3.49 -15.43
CA ILE A 10 5.04 -2.78 -14.36
C ILE A 10 6.28 -2.06 -14.89
N ASP A 11 7.04 -2.69 -15.79
CA ASP A 11 8.19 -2.07 -16.43
C ASP A 11 7.77 -0.83 -17.22
N SER A 12 6.68 -0.90 -17.98
CA SER A 12 6.13 0.26 -18.70
C SER A 12 5.67 1.39 -17.78
N ILE A 13 5.06 1.07 -16.63
CA ILE A 13 4.70 2.07 -15.62
C ILE A 13 5.96 2.74 -15.07
N TRP A 14 6.97 1.96 -14.71
CA TRP A 14 8.26 2.45 -14.23
C TRP A 14 8.92 3.40 -15.23
N ASP A 15 8.96 3.01 -16.50
CA ASP A 15 9.52 3.82 -17.58
C ASP A 15 8.73 5.10 -17.83
N THR A 16 7.41 5.09 -17.55
CA THR A 16 6.56 6.28 -17.63
C THR A 16 6.93 7.30 -16.55
N PHE A 17 7.29 6.88 -15.33
CA PHE A 17 7.83 7.77 -14.31
C PHE A 17 9.16 8.38 -14.76
N TRP A 18 10.05 7.52 -15.26
CA TRP A 18 11.38 7.93 -15.70
C TRP A 18 11.33 8.97 -16.83
N THR A 19 10.54 8.70 -17.87
CA THR A 19 10.32 9.63 -19.00
C THR A 19 9.52 10.87 -18.59
N GLY A 20 8.75 10.79 -17.52
CA GLY A 20 8.02 11.91 -16.91
C GLY A 20 8.88 12.80 -16.00
N GLY A 21 10.19 12.55 -15.90
CA GLY A 21 11.14 13.36 -15.14
C GLY A 21 11.39 12.93 -13.70
N ILE A 22 10.78 11.82 -13.24
CA ILE A 22 11.07 11.24 -11.92
C ILE A 22 12.06 10.11 -12.11
N THR A 23 13.35 10.38 -11.87
CA THR A 23 14.45 9.45 -12.17
C THR A 23 15.04 8.77 -10.93
N ASN A 24 14.70 9.23 -9.73
CA ASN A 24 15.14 8.57 -8.49
C ASN A 24 14.26 7.34 -8.19
N SER A 25 14.89 6.18 -8.08
CA SER A 25 14.18 4.89 -7.90
C SER A 25 13.36 4.81 -6.61
N ILE A 26 13.83 5.42 -5.52
CA ILE A 26 13.09 5.49 -4.25
C ILE A 26 11.84 6.37 -4.43
N THR A 27 11.99 7.50 -5.10
CA THR A 27 10.86 8.39 -5.41
C THR A 27 9.82 7.70 -6.29
N ILE A 28 10.26 6.98 -7.35
CA ILE A 28 9.35 6.21 -8.20
C ILE A 28 8.58 5.19 -7.35
N LEU A 29 9.30 4.39 -6.56
CA LEU A 29 8.69 3.40 -5.69
C LEU A 29 7.66 4.04 -4.75
N GLU A 30 8.01 5.15 -4.11
CA GLU A 30 7.15 5.86 -3.18
C GLU A 30 5.86 6.35 -3.87
N GLN A 31 5.98 7.01 -5.03
CA GLN A 31 4.81 7.50 -5.78
C GLN A 31 3.94 6.35 -6.32
N MET A 32 4.55 5.27 -6.80
CA MET A 32 3.80 4.06 -7.18
C MET A 32 3.05 3.47 -5.99
N THR A 33 3.70 3.44 -4.83
CA THR A 33 3.09 2.90 -3.60
C THR A 33 1.85 3.69 -3.21
N TYR A 34 1.87 5.03 -3.31
CA TYR A 34 0.69 5.84 -3.05
C TYR A 34 -0.48 5.47 -3.98
N LEU A 35 -0.21 5.31 -5.27
CA LEU A 35 -1.25 4.97 -6.25
C LEU A 35 -1.77 3.54 -6.06
N PHE A 36 -0.90 2.59 -5.76
CA PHE A 36 -1.32 1.23 -5.39
C PHE A 36 -2.20 1.23 -4.16
N PHE A 37 -1.83 2.02 -3.16
CA PHE A 37 -2.60 2.15 -1.93
C PHE A 37 -3.99 2.74 -2.16
N MET A 38 -4.09 3.82 -2.96
CA MET A 38 -5.38 4.40 -3.37
C MET A 38 -6.28 3.36 -4.04
N LYS A 39 -5.71 2.56 -4.97
CA LYS A 39 -6.46 1.50 -5.64
C LYS A 39 -6.89 0.41 -4.66
N MET A 40 -5.99 -0.05 -3.80
CA MET A 40 -6.28 -1.09 -2.81
C MET A 40 -7.40 -0.67 -1.85
N LEU A 41 -7.43 0.59 -1.41
CA LEU A 41 -8.50 1.09 -0.54
C LEU A 41 -9.88 0.98 -1.19
N ASP A 42 -9.99 1.35 -2.48
CA ASP A 42 -11.27 1.26 -3.20
C ASP A 42 -11.63 -0.20 -3.51
N ASP A 43 -10.68 -1.03 -3.93
CA ASP A 43 -10.91 -2.46 -4.19
C ASP A 43 -11.36 -3.19 -2.90
N ALA A 44 -10.77 -2.86 -1.76
CA ALA A 44 -11.19 -3.39 -0.46
C ALA A 44 -12.59 -2.93 -0.06
N GLN A 45 -12.92 -1.66 -0.30
CA GLN A 45 -14.26 -1.11 -0.05
C GLN A 45 -15.30 -1.81 -0.93
N ARG A 46 -15.04 -1.95 -2.23
CA ARG A 46 -15.93 -2.64 -3.18
C ARG A 46 -16.18 -4.10 -2.79
N THR A 47 -15.15 -4.78 -2.29
CA THR A 47 -15.30 -6.15 -1.77
C THR A 47 -16.21 -6.18 -0.53
N LYS A 48 -16.06 -5.22 0.40
CA LYS A 48 -16.95 -5.09 1.57
C LYS A 48 -18.39 -4.79 1.12
N GLU A 49 -18.58 -3.90 0.15
CA GLU A 49 -19.89 -3.56 -0.44
C GLU A 49 -20.57 -4.77 -1.08
N ALA A 50 -19.84 -5.52 -1.90
CA ALA A 50 -20.35 -6.73 -2.52
C ALA A 50 -20.78 -7.79 -1.50
N ASN A 51 -19.97 -8.01 -0.46
CA ASN A 51 -20.29 -8.95 0.62
C ASN A 51 -21.49 -8.48 1.44
N ALA A 52 -21.56 -7.20 1.80
CA ALA A 52 -22.66 -6.61 2.53
C ALA A 52 -23.98 -6.76 1.76
N ASN A 53 -23.97 -6.47 0.46
CA ASN A 53 -25.12 -6.64 -0.41
C ASN A 53 -25.56 -8.13 -0.52
N ALA A 54 -24.61 -9.04 -0.64
CA ALA A 54 -24.91 -10.47 -0.74
C ALA A 54 -25.54 -11.04 0.55
N TRP A 55 -25.16 -10.51 1.72
CA TRP A 55 -25.63 -10.98 3.04
C TRP A 55 -26.69 -10.09 3.68
N GLY A 56 -27.09 -8.99 3.03
CA GLY A 56 -28.05 -8.03 3.58
C GLY A 56 -27.58 -7.36 4.88
N THR A 57 -26.28 -7.14 5.04
CA THR A 57 -25.67 -6.57 6.24
C THR A 57 -25.12 -5.17 5.99
N ALA A 58 -25.03 -4.34 7.04
CA ALA A 58 -24.35 -3.07 6.93
C ALA A 58 -22.81 -3.24 6.89
N ILE A 59 -22.14 -2.34 6.16
CA ILE A 59 -20.67 -2.32 6.12
C ILE A 59 -20.15 -1.76 7.45
N LYS A 60 -19.32 -2.54 8.12
CA LYS A 60 -18.65 -2.09 9.33
C LYS A 60 -17.39 -1.30 8.96
N ASP A 61 -17.25 -0.09 9.48
CA ASP A 61 -16.10 0.80 9.28
C ASP A 61 -15.72 0.99 7.80
N PRO A 62 -16.59 1.65 6.98
CA PRO A 62 -16.26 1.93 5.59
C PRO A 62 -15.14 2.98 5.50
N THR A 63 -14.19 2.75 4.58
CA THR A 63 -13.12 3.73 4.27
C THR A 63 -13.71 4.96 3.58
N PHE A 64 -14.59 4.73 2.61
CA PHE A 64 -15.33 5.79 1.93
C PHE A 64 -16.77 5.76 2.48
N LYS A 65 -17.10 6.76 3.30
CA LYS A 65 -18.41 6.91 3.94
C LYS A 65 -19.40 7.55 2.98
N ASP A 66 -20.69 7.43 3.29
CA ASP A 66 -21.69 8.26 2.61
C ASP A 66 -21.51 9.73 3.01
N GLY A 67 -21.70 10.63 2.02
CA GLY A 67 -21.66 12.08 2.25
C GLY A 67 -20.32 12.73 1.88
N MET A 68 -19.93 13.75 2.65
CA MET A 68 -18.81 14.63 2.34
C MET A 68 -17.63 14.42 3.31
N TRP A 69 -16.42 14.47 2.78
CA TRP A 69 -15.20 14.56 3.54
C TRP A 69 -14.68 15.98 3.50
N HIS A 70 -14.34 16.52 4.65
CA HIS A 70 -13.76 17.86 4.76
C HIS A 70 -12.26 17.78 4.48
N ASN A 71 -11.80 18.48 3.44
CA ASN A 71 -10.38 18.53 3.06
C ASN A 71 -9.67 19.62 3.87
N PRO A 72 -8.79 19.27 4.81
CA PRO A 72 -8.14 20.25 5.70
C PRO A 72 -7.13 21.16 4.98
N GLU A 73 -6.60 20.77 3.81
CA GLU A 73 -5.66 21.61 3.07
C GLU A 73 -6.34 22.65 2.18
N THR A 74 -7.56 22.38 1.72
CA THR A 74 -8.30 23.29 0.83
C THR A 74 -9.49 23.96 1.48
N ASP A 75 -9.85 23.55 2.72
CA ASP A 75 -11.03 24.00 3.47
C ASP A 75 -12.34 23.82 2.67
N LYS A 76 -12.46 22.68 1.96
CA LYS A 76 -13.59 22.33 1.11
C LYS A 76 -14.13 20.93 1.44
N ASP A 77 -15.43 20.80 1.29
CA ASP A 77 -16.09 19.51 1.36
C ASP A 77 -16.06 18.80 0.02
N VAL A 78 -15.59 17.55 0.01
CA VAL A 78 -15.45 16.70 -1.17
C VAL A 78 -16.27 15.43 -0.95
N PRO A 79 -17.13 15.02 -1.90
CA PRO A 79 -17.85 13.75 -1.78
C PRO A 79 -16.85 12.59 -1.65
N TYR A 80 -17.06 11.69 -0.66
CA TYR A 80 -16.22 10.50 -0.50
C TYR A 80 -16.16 9.67 -1.79
N GLU A 81 -17.24 9.64 -2.57
CA GLU A 81 -17.30 8.92 -3.84
C GLU A 81 -16.26 9.42 -4.84
N GLN A 82 -15.99 10.73 -4.89
CA GLN A 82 -14.99 11.31 -5.79
C GLN A 82 -13.54 10.92 -5.42
N LEU A 83 -13.31 10.49 -4.18
CA LEU A 83 -12.00 10.04 -3.71
C LEU A 83 -11.69 8.58 -4.11
N ARG A 84 -12.66 7.88 -4.68
CA ARG A 84 -12.54 6.46 -5.06
C ARG A 84 -11.78 6.29 -6.38
N TRP A 85 -10.90 5.30 -6.43
CA TRP A 85 -10.16 4.93 -7.63
C TRP A 85 -11.08 4.66 -8.82
N SER A 86 -12.15 3.92 -8.62
CA SER A 86 -13.15 3.58 -9.64
C SER A 86 -13.83 4.80 -10.27
N VAL A 87 -13.86 5.92 -9.57
CA VAL A 87 -14.46 7.18 -10.03
C VAL A 87 -13.40 8.06 -10.71
N PHE A 88 -12.36 8.46 -10.00
CA PHE A 88 -11.41 9.45 -10.52
C PHE A 88 -10.57 8.94 -11.70
N ARG A 89 -10.35 7.64 -11.85
CA ARG A 89 -9.64 7.06 -13.00
C ARG A 89 -10.31 7.33 -14.35
N ASN A 90 -11.58 7.69 -14.36
CA ASN A 90 -12.37 7.97 -15.57
C ASN A 90 -12.42 9.48 -15.90
N LEU A 91 -11.79 10.33 -15.11
CA LEU A 91 -11.75 11.77 -15.34
C LEU A 91 -10.75 12.12 -16.45
N GLU A 92 -10.99 13.25 -17.12
CA GLU A 92 -10.02 13.87 -18.01
C GLU A 92 -8.72 14.21 -17.27
N ALA A 93 -7.58 14.24 -17.97
CA ALA A 93 -6.25 14.32 -17.41
C ALA A 93 -6.07 15.44 -16.36
N GLU A 94 -6.51 16.64 -16.65
CA GLU A 94 -6.41 17.81 -15.74
C GLU A 94 -7.30 17.66 -14.50
N ALA A 95 -8.53 17.15 -14.68
CA ALA A 95 -9.45 16.88 -13.58
C ALA A 95 -8.92 15.75 -12.69
N MET A 96 -8.46 14.65 -13.30
CA MET A 96 -7.82 13.51 -12.59
C MET A 96 -6.63 13.99 -11.77
N TYR A 97 -5.73 14.77 -12.38
CA TYR A 97 -4.56 15.30 -11.69
C TYR A 97 -4.94 16.14 -10.48
N ARG A 98 -5.92 17.06 -10.63
CA ARG A 98 -6.40 17.90 -9.55
C ARG A 98 -7.00 17.08 -8.42
N THR A 99 -7.90 16.14 -8.76
CA THR A 99 -8.56 15.27 -7.79
C THR A 99 -7.53 14.42 -7.02
N ILE A 100 -6.59 13.78 -7.73
CA ILE A 100 -5.59 12.93 -7.06
C ILE A 100 -4.66 13.78 -6.20
N SER A 101 -4.08 14.86 -6.74
CA SER A 101 -3.04 15.61 -6.03
C SER A 101 -3.57 16.48 -4.89
N LYS A 102 -4.81 16.99 -4.98
CA LYS A 102 -5.38 17.94 -4.03
C LYS A 102 -6.36 17.30 -3.04
N ASP A 103 -7.04 16.23 -3.44
CA ASP A 103 -8.09 15.64 -2.60
C ASP A 103 -7.73 14.22 -2.16
N VAL A 104 -7.51 13.29 -3.10
CA VAL A 104 -7.26 11.88 -2.77
C VAL A 104 -5.95 11.70 -1.98
N PHE A 105 -4.88 12.39 -2.39
CA PHE A 105 -3.61 12.31 -1.69
C PHE A 105 -3.69 12.89 -0.28
N VAL A 106 -4.38 13.99 -0.10
CA VAL A 106 -4.64 14.59 1.22
C VAL A 106 -5.52 13.66 2.07
N PHE A 107 -6.52 13.04 1.46
CA PHE A 107 -7.36 12.05 2.13
C PHE A 107 -6.55 10.86 2.67
N ILE A 108 -5.68 10.25 1.84
CA ILE A 108 -4.87 9.12 2.31
C ILE A 108 -3.84 9.54 3.37
N LYS A 109 -3.31 10.76 3.33
CA LYS A 109 -2.44 11.28 4.39
C LYS A 109 -3.16 11.34 5.75
N ASN A 110 -4.44 11.66 5.75
CA ASN A 110 -5.26 11.84 6.95
C ASN A 110 -6.07 10.58 7.32
N LEU A 111 -5.82 9.43 6.66
CA LEU A 111 -6.43 8.17 7.05
C LEU A 111 -6.00 7.78 8.47
N GLY A 112 -6.99 7.58 9.35
CA GLY A 112 -6.73 7.25 10.75
C GLY A 112 -6.55 8.47 11.66
N GLU A 113 -6.94 9.67 11.21
CA GLU A 113 -7.01 10.85 12.07
C GLU A 113 -7.74 10.53 13.39
N GLY A 114 -7.08 10.87 14.51
CA GLY A 114 -7.57 10.54 15.86
C GLY A 114 -7.09 9.17 16.40
N LYS A 115 -6.36 8.37 15.60
CA LYS A 115 -5.66 7.18 16.07
C LYS A 115 -4.17 7.39 15.83
N GLU A 116 -3.36 7.33 16.88
CA GLU A 116 -1.90 7.28 16.74
C GLU A 116 -1.52 5.95 16.07
N SER A 117 -1.34 5.98 14.75
CA SER A 117 -0.83 4.86 13.99
C SER A 117 0.54 5.22 13.38
N ALA A 118 1.39 4.21 13.20
CA ALA A 118 2.67 4.42 12.50
C ALA A 118 2.42 5.00 11.10
N TYR A 119 1.37 4.53 10.40
CA TYR A 119 0.97 5.04 9.09
C TYR A 119 0.72 6.56 9.09
N SER A 120 -0.15 7.08 9.97
CA SER A 120 -0.47 8.52 10.00
C SER A 120 0.75 9.38 10.31
N ARG A 121 1.63 8.91 11.21
CA ARG A 121 2.89 9.59 11.55
C ARG A 121 3.83 9.69 10.35
N PHE A 122 4.01 8.61 9.59
CA PHE A 122 4.94 8.60 8.45
C PHE A 122 4.35 9.24 7.21
N MET A 123 3.03 9.22 7.04
CA MET A 123 2.34 9.89 5.93
C MET A 123 2.27 11.42 6.09
N ALA A 124 2.38 11.95 7.29
CA ALA A 124 2.31 13.41 7.52
C ALA A 124 3.26 14.20 6.62
N ASN A 125 4.49 13.69 6.40
CA ASN A 125 5.52 14.33 5.56
C ASN A 125 5.56 13.80 4.12
N ALA A 126 4.55 13.03 3.70
CA ALA A 126 4.47 12.52 2.33
C ALA A 126 4.20 13.66 1.34
N THR A 127 4.81 13.59 0.16
CA THR A 127 4.65 14.58 -0.90
C THR A 127 4.30 13.89 -2.22
N PHE A 128 3.30 14.43 -2.91
CA PHE A 128 2.94 13.98 -4.25
C PHE A 128 3.81 14.71 -5.28
N LEU A 129 4.64 13.97 -6.01
CA LEU A 129 5.69 14.53 -6.87
C LEU A 129 5.41 14.37 -8.38
N ILE A 130 4.35 13.69 -8.78
CA ILE A 130 3.96 13.58 -10.19
C ILE A 130 3.34 14.91 -10.61
N GLN A 131 4.02 15.69 -11.45
CA GLN A 131 3.57 17.04 -11.82
C GLN A 131 2.79 17.11 -13.13
N SER A 132 2.97 16.12 -14.02
CA SER A 132 2.34 16.11 -15.34
C SER A 132 1.02 15.35 -15.32
N PRO A 133 -0.13 16.01 -15.65
CA PRO A 133 -1.42 15.33 -15.79
C PRO A 133 -1.38 14.16 -16.77
N ARG A 134 -0.71 14.34 -17.92
CA ARG A 134 -0.56 13.30 -18.95
C ARG A 134 0.24 12.09 -18.43
N THR A 135 1.32 12.33 -17.67
CA THR A 135 2.13 11.28 -17.08
C THR A 135 1.31 10.52 -16.04
N LEU A 136 0.59 11.24 -15.16
CA LEU A 136 -0.27 10.63 -14.15
C LEU A 136 -1.36 9.75 -14.77
N THR A 137 -2.04 10.23 -15.81
CA THR A 137 -3.07 9.45 -16.53
C THR A 137 -2.53 8.13 -17.05
N LYS A 138 -1.36 8.15 -17.72
CA LYS A 138 -0.73 6.90 -18.23
C LYS A 138 -0.38 5.93 -17.11
N ILE A 139 0.10 6.44 -15.96
CA ILE A 139 0.43 5.62 -14.81
C ILE A 139 -0.85 5.00 -14.21
N VAL A 140 -1.91 5.79 -14.03
CA VAL A 140 -3.20 5.33 -13.51
C VAL A 140 -3.81 4.27 -14.43
N GLU A 141 -3.79 4.48 -15.75
CA GLU A 141 -4.23 3.49 -16.74
C GLU A 141 -3.41 2.20 -16.67
N GLY A 142 -2.08 2.32 -16.58
CA GLY A 142 -1.19 1.18 -16.42
C GLY A 142 -1.48 0.36 -15.15
N ILE A 143 -1.64 1.03 -14.02
CA ILE A 143 -2.00 0.40 -12.74
C ILE A 143 -3.39 -0.23 -12.80
N ASN A 144 -4.34 0.44 -13.45
CA ASN A 144 -5.69 -0.08 -13.59
C ASN A 144 -5.76 -1.35 -14.45
N ALA A 145 -4.86 -1.48 -15.41
CA ALA A 145 -4.74 -2.66 -16.27
C ALA A 145 -4.04 -3.86 -15.57
N LEU A 146 -3.45 -3.65 -14.39
CA LEU A 146 -2.93 -4.76 -13.58
C LEU A 146 -4.12 -5.46 -12.90
N ASP A 147 -4.23 -6.77 -13.10
CA ASP A 147 -5.18 -7.58 -12.35
C ASP A 147 -4.67 -7.77 -10.91
N MET A 148 -5.16 -6.94 -10.02
CA MET A 148 -4.80 -6.93 -8.59
C MET A 148 -5.93 -7.40 -7.68
N ASN A 149 -6.86 -8.19 -8.21
CA ASN A 149 -8.05 -8.66 -7.47
C ASN A 149 -7.69 -9.63 -6.34
N ASN A 150 -6.46 -10.16 -6.33
CA ASN A 150 -5.96 -11.01 -5.26
C ASN A 150 -4.87 -10.27 -4.47
N ARG A 151 -4.96 -10.25 -3.13
CA ARG A 151 -3.94 -9.69 -2.23
C ARG A 151 -2.55 -10.28 -2.48
N ASP A 152 -2.46 -11.55 -2.82
CA ASP A 152 -1.19 -12.20 -3.13
C ASP A 152 -0.55 -11.61 -4.40
N THR A 153 -1.36 -11.32 -5.42
CA THR A 153 -0.89 -10.68 -6.65
C THR A 153 -0.41 -9.26 -6.38
N MET A 154 -1.14 -8.48 -5.58
CA MET A 154 -0.73 -7.13 -5.18
C MET A 154 0.63 -7.17 -4.46
N GLY A 155 0.78 -8.06 -3.51
CA GLY A 155 2.04 -8.26 -2.80
C GLY A 155 3.18 -8.64 -3.72
N ASP A 156 2.95 -9.54 -4.68
CA ASP A 156 3.96 -9.95 -5.67
C ASP A 156 4.34 -8.79 -6.62
N VAL A 157 3.37 -7.99 -7.06
CA VAL A 157 3.60 -6.77 -7.87
C VAL A 157 4.50 -5.81 -7.10
N TYR A 158 4.14 -5.53 -5.84
CA TYR A 158 4.91 -4.61 -5.01
C TYR A 158 6.34 -5.11 -4.76
N GLU A 159 6.51 -6.40 -4.50
CA GLU A 159 7.82 -7.04 -4.36
C GLU A 159 8.67 -6.93 -5.62
N TYR A 160 8.06 -7.04 -6.80
CA TYR A 160 8.77 -6.84 -8.06
C TYR A 160 9.27 -5.40 -8.21
N VAL A 161 8.44 -4.40 -7.86
CA VAL A 161 8.82 -2.98 -7.89
C VAL A 161 9.96 -2.69 -6.90
N LEU A 162 9.89 -3.27 -5.70
CA LEU A 162 10.99 -3.20 -4.72
C LEU A 162 12.29 -3.81 -5.27
N GLY A 163 12.18 -4.93 -5.99
CA GLY A 163 13.32 -5.57 -6.67
C GLY A 163 13.96 -4.68 -7.74
N LYS A 164 13.16 -3.94 -8.51
CA LYS A 164 13.66 -2.97 -9.50
C LYS A 164 14.44 -1.83 -8.83
N MET A 165 13.95 -1.31 -7.72
CA MET A 165 14.66 -0.30 -6.94
C MET A 165 16.04 -0.82 -6.48
N ALA A 166 16.10 -2.03 -5.93
CA ALA A 166 17.36 -2.63 -5.49
C ALA A 166 18.33 -2.85 -6.65
N ALA A 167 17.86 -3.26 -7.83
CA ALA A 167 18.67 -3.49 -9.02
C ALA A 167 19.24 -2.20 -9.65
N SER A 168 18.61 -1.03 -9.39
CA SER A 168 19.09 0.26 -9.94
C SER A 168 20.41 0.75 -9.32
N GLY A 169 20.87 0.14 -8.23
CA GLY A 169 22.20 0.35 -7.65
C GLY A 169 22.51 1.74 -7.06
N ASN A 170 21.62 2.71 -7.27
CA ASN A 170 21.91 4.12 -6.98
C ASN A 170 21.75 4.53 -5.52
N ASN A 171 21.19 3.68 -4.66
CA ASN A 171 20.74 4.12 -3.34
C ASN A 171 21.40 3.39 -2.16
N GLY A 172 22.41 2.54 -2.40
CA GLY A 172 23.14 1.84 -1.32
C GLY A 172 22.27 0.91 -0.45
N GLN A 173 21.03 0.69 -0.85
CA GLN A 173 20.09 -0.15 -0.10
C GLN A 173 20.21 -1.60 -0.56
N PHE A 174 20.79 -2.41 0.29
CA PHE A 174 20.88 -3.85 0.08
C PHE A 174 19.64 -4.51 0.66
N ARG A 175 18.89 -5.20 -0.20
CA ARG A 175 17.72 -5.95 0.23
C ARG A 175 18.04 -7.44 0.22
N THR A 176 17.73 -8.13 1.32
CA THR A 176 17.82 -9.57 1.38
C THR A 176 16.84 -10.18 0.36
N PRO A 177 17.28 -11.09 -0.52
CA PRO A 177 16.40 -11.74 -1.49
C PRO A 177 15.24 -12.47 -0.81
N ARG A 178 14.03 -12.33 -1.34
CA ARG A 178 12.80 -12.86 -0.73
C ARG A 178 12.84 -14.37 -0.43
N HIS A 179 13.44 -15.16 -1.32
CA HIS A 179 13.56 -16.60 -1.09
C HIS A 179 14.45 -16.94 0.11
N ILE A 180 15.43 -16.10 0.42
CA ILE A 180 16.28 -16.24 1.61
C ILE A 180 15.48 -15.84 2.87
N ILE A 181 14.76 -14.71 2.82
CA ILE A 181 13.89 -14.28 3.93
C ILE A 181 12.87 -15.39 4.23
N ARG A 182 12.21 -15.90 3.21
CA ARG A 182 11.22 -16.96 3.35
C ARG A 182 11.82 -18.22 3.97
N MET A 183 12.99 -18.64 3.50
CA MET A 183 13.71 -19.80 4.08
C MET A 183 13.98 -19.58 5.58
N MET A 184 14.43 -18.39 5.96
CA MET A 184 14.70 -18.05 7.36
C MET A 184 13.42 -18.08 8.21
N VAL A 185 12.32 -17.52 7.72
CA VAL A 185 11.03 -17.54 8.42
C VAL A 185 10.48 -18.95 8.57
N GLU A 186 10.58 -19.79 7.53
CA GLU A 186 10.17 -21.20 7.56
C GLU A 186 11.01 -22.02 8.57
N LEU A 187 12.28 -21.71 8.72
CA LEU A 187 13.15 -22.36 9.73
C LEU A 187 12.83 -21.89 11.15
N MET A 188 12.52 -20.60 11.33
CA MET A 188 12.20 -20.01 12.64
C MET A 188 10.80 -20.40 13.15
N GLN A 189 9.85 -20.65 12.24
CA GLN A 189 8.47 -21.05 12.55
C GLN A 189 7.79 -20.15 13.60
N PRO A 190 7.66 -18.85 13.33
CA PRO A 190 7.07 -17.92 14.30
C PRO A 190 5.62 -18.33 14.64
N THR A 191 5.23 -18.11 15.89
CA THR A 191 3.93 -18.45 16.43
C THR A 191 3.13 -17.21 16.82
N LEU A 192 1.83 -17.35 17.11
CA LEU A 192 0.97 -16.26 17.58
C LEU A 192 1.37 -15.68 18.96
N LYS A 193 2.31 -16.30 19.66
CA LYS A 193 2.80 -15.85 20.98
C LYS A 193 4.06 -15.00 20.88
N ASP A 194 4.69 -15.00 19.69
CA ASP A 194 5.96 -14.34 19.50
C ASP A 194 5.78 -12.83 19.27
N THR A 195 6.82 -12.08 19.60
CA THR A 195 7.03 -10.71 19.19
C THR A 195 8.18 -10.70 18.20
N ILE A 196 7.97 -10.18 17.02
CA ILE A 196 8.91 -10.16 15.90
C ILE A 196 9.41 -8.74 15.73
N CYS A 197 10.75 -8.57 15.76
CA CYS A 197 11.38 -7.27 15.60
C CYS A 197 12.45 -7.31 14.53
N ASP A 198 12.37 -6.36 13.59
CA ASP A 198 13.42 -6.08 12.61
C ASP A 198 14.03 -4.70 12.95
N PRO A 199 15.26 -4.64 13.48
CA PRO A 199 15.89 -3.39 13.92
C PRO A 199 16.43 -2.54 12.75
N ALA A 200 16.39 -3.03 11.51
CA ALA A 200 16.84 -2.36 10.29
C ALA A 200 15.94 -2.74 9.13
N MET A 201 14.63 -2.50 9.30
CA MET A 201 13.57 -3.13 8.50
C MET A 201 13.55 -2.74 7.03
N GLY A 202 14.11 -1.60 6.64
CA GLY A 202 14.02 -1.09 5.27
C GLY A 202 12.58 -1.07 4.78
N SER A 203 12.28 -1.82 3.72
CA SER A 203 10.92 -2.00 3.18
C SER A 203 10.08 -3.05 3.93
N ALA A 204 10.48 -3.45 5.13
CA ALA A 204 9.82 -4.43 6.01
C ALA A 204 9.73 -5.86 5.45
N GLY A 205 10.71 -6.30 4.67
CA GLY A 205 10.67 -7.60 4.00
C GLY A 205 10.55 -8.79 4.96
N PHE A 206 11.33 -8.82 6.06
CA PHE A 206 11.26 -9.87 7.08
C PHE A 206 9.92 -9.85 7.82
N ILE A 207 9.42 -8.68 8.18
CA ILE A 207 8.16 -8.52 8.90
C ILE A 207 6.99 -8.99 8.00
N VAL A 208 6.99 -8.60 6.73
CA VAL A 208 5.97 -9.02 5.75
C VAL A 208 5.95 -10.54 5.58
N GLU A 209 7.11 -11.17 5.43
CA GLU A 209 7.16 -12.63 5.25
C GLU A 209 6.75 -13.38 6.52
N SER A 210 7.12 -12.85 7.69
CA SER A 210 6.65 -13.38 8.98
C SER A 210 5.14 -13.23 9.15
N ALA A 211 4.58 -12.06 8.77
CA ALA A 211 3.13 -11.84 8.79
C ALA A 211 2.39 -12.82 7.88
N LYS A 212 2.91 -13.08 6.67
CA LYS A 212 2.35 -14.08 5.75
C LYS A 212 2.39 -15.49 6.33
N TYR A 213 3.52 -15.87 6.93
CA TYR A 213 3.65 -17.18 7.59
C TYR A 213 2.57 -17.37 8.66
N ILE A 214 2.38 -16.37 9.53
CA ILE A 214 1.34 -16.39 10.57
C ILE A 214 -0.06 -16.49 9.96
N GLN A 215 -0.37 -15.70 8.94
CA GLN A 215 -1.66 -15.73 8.25
C GLN A 215 -1.95 -17.09 7.60
N GLN A 216 -0.93 -17.76 7.07
CA GLN A 216 -1.08 -19.05 6.41
C GLN A 216 -1.24 -20.21 7.40
N HIS A 217 -0.44 -20.23 8.48
CA HIS A 217 -0.39 -21.35 9.42
C HIS A 217 -1.40 -21.25 10.56
N TYR A 218 -1.85 -20.02 10.92
CA TYR A 218 -2.72 -19.76 12.07
C TYR A 218 -4.02 -19.05 11.69
N LYS A 219 -4.51 -19.26 10.46
CA LYS A 219 -5.68 -18.57 9.91
C LYS A 219 -6.92 -18.70 10.81
N SER A 220 -7.20 -19.87 11.35
CA SER A 220 -8.35 -20.13 12.24
C SER A 220 -8.17 -19.48 13.61
N GLU A 221 -6.96 -19.50 14.14
CA GLU A 221 -6.64 -18.93 15.45
C GLU A 221 -6.65 -17.40 15.44
N LEU A 222 -6.33 -16.79 14.30
CA LEU A 222 -6.42 -15.33 14.09
C LEU A 222 -7.86 -14.80 14.15
N LEU A 223 -8.88 -15.67 14.05
CA LEU A 223 -10.28 -15.27 14.25
C LEU A 223 -10.62 -15.01 15.74
N LYS A 224 -9.80 -15.50 16.67
CA LYS A 224 -9.96 -15.22 18.09
C LYS A 224 -9.51 -13.79 18.37
N LYS A 225 -10.32 -13.04 19.13
CA LYS A 225 -10.12 -11.61 19.40
C LYS A 225 -8.73 -11.31 19.95
N GLU A 226 -8.27 -12.06 20.95
CA GLU A 226 -6.98 -11.89 21.60
C GLU A 226 -5.80 -12.03 20.61
N ASN A 227 -5.81 -13.07 19.79
CA ASN A 227 -4.78 -13.31 18.78
C ASN A 227 -4.80 -12.24 17.67
N SER A 228 -6.00 -11.81 17.28
CA SER A 228 -6.16 -10.74 16.29
C SER A 228 -5.66 -9.40 16.80
N GLU A 229 -5.90 -9.07 18.07
CA GLU A 229 -5.40 -7.85 18.71
C GLU A 229 -3.86 -7.88 18.83
N HIS A 230 -3.30 -8.99 19.30
CA HIS A 230 -1.84 -9.14 19.36
C HIS A 230 -1.18 -9.04 17.98
N TYR A 231 -1.71 -9.75 16.98
CA TYR A 231 -1.21 -9.69 15.60
C TYR A 231 -1.23 -8.25 15.03
N LYS A 232 -2.26 -7.46 15.32
CA LYS A 232 -2.43 -6.11 14.76
C LYS A 232 -1.61 -5.03 15.46
N SER A 233 -1.25 -5.20 16.71
CA SER A 233 -0.66 -4.11 17.50
C SER A 233 0.53 -4.48 18.37
N GLY A 234 0.77 -5.76 18.61
CA GLY A 234 1.78 -6.21 19.57
C GLY A 234 2.82 -7.18 19.02
N MET A 235 2.58 -7.78 17.87
CA MET A 235 3.43 -8.85 17.33
C MET A 235 4.56 -8.33 16.45
N LEU A 236 4.29 -7.35 15.58
CA LEU A 236 5.18 -6.95 14.50
C LEU A 236 5.79 -5.57 14.78
N HIS A 237 7.11 -5.52 14.89
CA HIS A 237 7.85 -4.30 15.17
C HIS A 237 8.98 -4.13 14.16
N GLY A 238 9.17 -2.90 13.68
CA GLY A 238 10.24 -2.56 12.76
C GLY A 238 10.84 -1.19 13.07
N PHE A 239 12.12 -1.06 12.89
CA PHE A 239 12.86 0.18 13.07
C PHE A 239 13.66 0.50 11.81
N ASP A 240 13.75 1.77 11.48
CA ASP A 240 14.65 2.29 10.45
C ASP A 240 15.00 3.74 10.78
N THR A 241 16.13 4.21 10.29
CA THR A 241 16.56 5.62 10.43
C THR A 241 16.05 6.49 9.27
N ASP A 242 15.69 5.88 8.13
CA ASP A 242 15.17 6.57 6.95
C ASP A 242 13.64 6.65 7.01
N ALA A 243 13.11 7.87 7.15
CA ALA A 243 11.67 8.12 7.21
C ALA A 243 10.92 7.66 5.93
N THR A 244 11.59 7.67 4.76
CA THR A 244 11.01 7.17 3.51
C THR A 244 10.88 5.64 3.56
N MET A 245 11.88 4.95 4.10
CA MET A 245 11.81 3.49 4.30
C MET A 245 10.74 3.11 5.30
N LEU A 246 10.60 3.83 6.40
CA LEU A 246 9.51 3.62 7.38
C LEU A 246 8.13 3.76 6.71
N ARG A 247 7.95 4.76 5.86
CA ARG A 247 6.71 4.97 5.10
C ARG A 247 6.44 3.83 4.10
N ILE A 248 7.46 3.47 3.31
CA ILE A 248 7.39 2.36 2.36
C ILE A 248 7.10 1.04 3.09
N GLY A 249 7.77 0.78 4.21
CA GLY A 249 7.56 -0.41 5.02
C GLY A 249 6.16 -0.50 5.61
N ALA A 250 5.63 0.59 6.17
CA ALA A 250 4.26 0.65 6.68
C ALA A 250 3.23 0.36 5.57
N MET A 251 3.39 0.99 4.41
CA MET A 251 2.50 0.75 3.27
C MET A 251 2.64 -0.66 2.72
N ASN A 252 3.86 -1.21 2.68
CA ASN A 252 4.09 -2.60 2.30
C ASN A 252 3.34 -3.58 3.22
N LEU A 253 3.40 -3.37 4.52
CA LEU A 253 2.67 -4.17 5.50
C LEU A 253 1.15 -4.08 5.27
N MET A 254 0.61 -2.87 5.04
CA MET A 254 -0.81 -2.70 4.74
C MET A 254 -1.23 -3.40 3.44
N LEU A 255 -0.41 -3.32 2.39
CA LEU A 255 -0.64 -4.04 1.13
C LEU A 255 -0.65 -5.57 1.31
N HIS A 256 0.00 -6.07 2.36
CA HIS A 256 0.02 -7.49 2.73
C HIS A 256 -0.98 -7.87 3.83
N GLY A 257 -1.92 -6.95 4.18
CA GLY A 257 -3.03 -7.22 5.09
C GLY A 257 -2.72 -7.07 6.57
N VAL A 258 -1.66 -6.33 6.91
CA VAL A 258 -1.42 -5.84 8.27
C VAL A 258 -2.08 -4.47 8.38
N ASP A 259 -3.28 -4.39 8.97
CA ASP A 259 -4.15 -3.21 8.90
C ASP A 259 -3.64 -2.00 9.71
N ASN A 260 -2.75 -2.19 10.66
CA ASN A 260 -2.21 -1.11 11.51
C ASN A 260 -0.76 -1.42 11.91
N PRO A 261 0.14 -1.33 10.93
CA PRO A 261 1.54 -1.62 11.16
C PRO A 261 2.21 -0.58 12.04
#